data_fbdc5de364ca1192004115760958d068
#
_entry.id   fbdc5de364ca1192004115760958d068
#
_cell.length_a   1.000
_cell.length_b   1.000
_cell.length_c   1.000
_cell.angle_alpha   90.00
_cell.angle_beta   90.00
_cell.angle_gamma   90.00
#
_symmetry.space_group_name_H-M   'P 1'
#
loop_
_entity.id
_entity.type
_entity.pdbx_description
1 polymer ?
#
loop_
_entity_poly.entity_id
_entity_poly.type
_entity_poly.pdbx_seq_one_letter_code
_entity_poly.pdbx_strand_id
1 'polypeptide(L)'
;MNGLQTLSYWQNDFNHPSTAQLGLLNAIFSVGQVVGLPLVPLLADGIGRKWTILLGSFLIFIGVVIQTVSVNIGMFIAARFVIGLGICYTQSCSPMLITELSHPQYRGRLTTIYNTLWYLGSIIASWTTYGTLKIPSAWSWKAPSILQAFPSVIQLFLIWLVPESPRYQIVKDRHELARQTFKKFHGPASGEEFVESEFREVLETMALEKEFASRGIAELWRTKGNRHRLLIAITAGFFSQSAGAGLVSYYIFIVLGQIGITDSNDQLVLNGCLTIFNMLIATGMAFSIDKLGRRPLFLVSTFGMCIAMTGWTVASQQHETLGGAASGRAVIALIFIFMFFFNLAWSGLLISYVVEISPFYLRSRYLTVLLLFVAAGSFFSNYVNPVALDAITW
;
A
#
# COMPACT_ATOMS: atom_id res chain seq x y z
N MET A 1 3.24 -0.90 12.43
CA MET A 1 2.36 -1.11 13.60
C MET A 1 2.48 -2.51 14.17
N ASN A 2 2.46 -3.52 13.33
CA ASN A 2 2.48 -4.91 13.76
C ASN A 2 3.55 -5.16 14.86
N GLY A 3 4.83 -4.90 14.60
CA GLY A 3 5.89 -5.09 15.58
C GLY A 3 5.81 -4.20 16.83
N LEU A 4 5.19 -3.01 16.77
CA LEU A 4 5.11 -2.13 17.95
C LEU A 4 4.16 -2.67 19.02
N GLN A 5 3.11 -3.38 18.62
CA GLN A 5 2.12 -3.95 19.55
C GLN A 5 2.69 -5.08 20.43
N THR A 6 3.81 -5.67 20.02
CA THR A 6 4.49 -6.74 20.77
C THR A 6 5.41 -6.20 21.86
N LEU A 7 5.77 -4.92 21.80
CA LEU A 7 6.72 -4.32 22.71
C LEU A 7 6.07 -4.05 24.07
N SER A 8 6.63 -4.61 25.15
CA SER A 8 6.10 -4.46 26.51
C SER A 8 6.05 -3.00 26.96
N TYR A 9 7.04 -2.19 26.60
CA TYR A 9 7.03 -0.76 26.90
C TYR A 9 5.92 0.00 26.19
N TRP A 10 5.58 -0.36 24.96
CA TRP A 10 4.44 0.24 24.24
C TRP A 10 3.12 -0.14 24.91
N GLN A 11 2.95 -1.40 25.30
CA GLN A 11 1.76 -1.87 26.00
C GLN A 11 1.58 -1.14 27.35
N ASN A 12 2.65 -0.97 28.10
CA ASN A 12 2.63 -0.29 29.39
C ASN A 12 2.37 1.21 29.26
N ASP A 13 3.00 1.90 28.31
CA ASP A 13 2.83 3.34 28.09
C ASP A 13 1.38 3.69 27.69
N PHE A 14 0.67 2.76 27.05
CA PHE A 14 -0.73 2.94 26.62
C PHE A 14 -1.75 2.13 27.43
N ASN A 15 -1.37 1.65 28.64
CA ASN A 15 -2.24 0.92 29.58
C ASN A 15 -2.92 -0.32 28.99
N HIS A 16 -2.19 -1.14 28.24
CA HIS A 16 -2.69 -2.36 27.60
C HIS A 16 -3.97 -2.13 26.79
N PRO A 17 -3.90 -1.50 25.60
CA PRO A 17 -5.09 -1.14 24.84
C PRO A 17 -5.98 -2.36 24.55
N SER A 18 -7.29 -2.19 24.66
CA SER A 18 -8.25 -3.24 24.35
C SER A 18 -8.21 -3.63 22.88
N THR A 19 -8.69 -4.83 22.55
CA THR A 19 -8.77 -5.36 21.18
C THR A 19 -9.50 -4.40 20.24
N ALA A 20 -10.58 -3.76 20.71
CA ALA A 20 -11.31 -2.74 19.95
C ALA A 20 -10.46 -1.48 19.69
N GLN A 21 -9.65 -1.05 20.67
CA GLN A 21 -8.74 0.09 20.50
C GLN A 21 -7.61 -0.24 19.51
N LEU A 22 -7.07 -1.45 19.54
CA LEU A 22 -6.08 -1.93 18.57
C LEU A 22 -6.67 -1.99 17.16
N GLY A 23 -7.90 -2.47 17.03
CA GLY A 23 -8.65 -2.46 15.77
C GLY A 23 -8.83 -1.04 15.22
N LEU A 24 -9.30 -0.11 16.06
CA LEU A 24 -9.47 1.29 15.67
C LEU A 24 -8.13 1.94 15.28
N LEU A 25 -7.07 1.69 16.04
CA LEU A 25 -5.73 2.23 15.79
C LEU A 25 -5.17 1.80 14.42
N ASN A 26 -5.46 0.57 13.99
CA ASN A 26 -5.06 0.10 12.67
C ASN A 26 -6.01 0.60 11.58
N ALA A 27 -7.32 0.62 11.85
CA ALA A 27 -8.34 1.03 10.89
C ALA A 27 -8.31 2.53 10.58
N ILE A 28 -8.02 3.40 11.57
CA ILE A 28 -8.03 4.86 11.42
C ILE A 28 -7.06 5.37 10.35
N PHE A 29 -5.97 4.65 10.14
CA PHE A 29 -5.03 4.91 9.07
C PHE A 29 -5.71 4.82 7.68
N SER A 30 -6.53 3.79 7.47
CA SER A 30 -7.30 3.63 6.23
C SER A 30 -8.41 4.68 6.10
N VAL A 31 -8.99 5.15 7.21
CA VAL A 31 -9.93 6.28 7.20
C VAL A 31 -9.25 7.54 6.69
N GLY A 32 -8.02 7.82 7.14
CA GLY A 32 -7.22 8.94 6.63
C GLY A 32 -7.02 8.86 5.11
N GLN A 33 -6.75 7.66 4.59
CA GLN A 33 -6.63 7.45 3.14
C GLN A 33 -7.97 7.68 2.40
N VAL A 34 -9.08 7.14 2.91
CA VAL A 34 -10.41 7.33 2.30
C VAL A 34 -10.79 8.79 2.22
N VAL A 35 -10.55 9.55 3.30
CA VAL A 35 -10.83 11.01 3.34
C VAL A 35 -9.91 11.77 2.38
N GLY A 36 -8.66 11.35 2.23
CA GLY A 36 -7.68 11.98 1.35
C GLY A 36 -7.92 11.75 -0.14
N LEU A 37 -8.40 10.55 -0.53
CA LEU A 37 -8.54 10.15 -1.93
C LEU A 37 -9.34 11.11 -2.82
N PRO A 38 -10.52 11.63 -2.42
CA PRO A 38 -11.28 12.59 -3.22
C PRO A 38 -10.56 13.92 -3.44
N LEU A 39 -9.64 14.29 -2.54
CA LEU A 39 -8.88 15.53 -2.62
C LEU A 39 -7.64 15.40 -3.52
N VAL A 40 -7.16 14.17 -3.79
CA VAL A 40 -5.97 13.94 -4.62
C VAL A 40 -6.08 14.59 -6.00
N PRO A 41 -7.14 14.37 -6.80
CA PRO A 41 -7.26 15.01 -8.12
C PRO A 41 -7.28 16.53 -8.02
N LEU A 42 -8.00 17.08 -7.04
CA LEU A 42 -8.10 18.52 -6.83
C LEU A 42 -6.74 19.15 -6.51
N LEU A 43 -5.95 18.49 -5.67
CA LEU A 43 -4.61 18.95 -5.32
C LEU A 43 -3.63 18.74 -6.47
N ALA A 44 -3.61 17.55 -7.07
CA ALA A 44 -2.69 17.20 -8.15
C ALA A 44 -2.87 18.11 -9.39
N ASP A 45 -4.11 18.46 -9.74
CA ASP A 45 -4.42 19.32 -10.88
C ASP A 45 -4.45 20.82 -10.50
N GLY A 46 -4.67 21.13 -9.21
CA GLY A 46 -4.66 22.50 -8.69
C GLY A 46 -3.26 23.07 -8.49
N ILE A 47 -2.49 22.43 -7.61
CA ILE A 47 -1.15 22.87 -7.19
C ILE A 47 0.00 22.11 -7.85
N GLY A 48 -0.26 20.95 -8.45
CA GLY A 48 0.74 20.13 -9.14
C GLY A 48 1.11 18.86 -8.36
N ARG A 49 1.73 17.90 -9.07
CA ARG A 49 2.10 16.60 -8.50
C ARG A 49 3.19 16.75 -7.45
N LYS A 50 4.22 17.54 -7.76
CA LYS A 50 5.35 17.81 -6.87
C LYS A 50 4.90 18.44 -5.54
N TRP A 51 4.05 19.44 -5.58
CA TRP A 51 3.57 20.14 -4.39
C TRP A 51 2.62 19.28 -3.55
N THR A 52 1.82 18.43 -4.20
CA THR A 52 0.96 17.47 -3.52
C THR A 52 1.78 16.40 -2.78
N ILE A 53 2.88 15.92 -3.38
CA ILE A 53 3.82 15.01 -2.72
C ILE A 53 4.46 15.71 -1.52
N LEU A 54 4.88 16.96 -1.67
CA LEU A 54 5.49 17.73 -0.59
C LEU A 54 4.52 17.94 0.58
N LEU A 55 3.26 18.29 0.30
CA LEU A 55 2.20 18.39 1.30
C LEU A 55 1.99 17.07 2.03
N GLY A 56 1.90 15.96 1.28
CA GLY A 56 1.75 14.61 1.86
C GLY A 56 2.92 14.22 2.76
N SER A 57 4.17 14.46 2.32
CA SER A 57 5.39 14.19 3.10
C SER A 57 5.44 15.04 4.38
N PHE A 58 5.00 16.28 4.31
CA PHE A 58 4.92 17.17 5.46
C PHE A 58 3.87 16.71 6.48
N LEU A 59 2.70 16.26 6.02
CA LEU A 59 1.67 15.66 6.89
C LEU A 59 2.17 14.38 7.55
N ILE A 60 2.88 13.51 6.83
CA ILE A 60 3.49 12.31 7.40
C ILE A 60 4.48 12.70 8.50
N PHE A 61 5.35 13.68 8.23
CA PHE A 61 6.32 14.16 9.22
C PHE A 61 5.64 14.66 10.50
N ILE A 62 4.62 15.53 10.37
CA ILE A 62 3.83 16.01 11.51
C ILE A 62 3.18 14.84 12.26
N GLY A 63 2.54 13.92 11.54
CA GLY A 63 1.89 12.75 12.11
C GLY A 63 2.87 11.88 12.90
N VAL A 64 4.08 11.65 12.38
CA VAL A 64 5.12 10.90 13.08
C VAL A 64 5.61 11.62 14.33
N VAL A 65 5.78 12.94 14.28
CA VAL A 65 6.12 13.74 15.48
C VAL A 65 5.05 13.58 16.56
N ILE A 66 3.76 13.75 16.20
CA ILE A 66 2.65 13.56 17.13
C ILE A 66 2.63 12.13 17.68
N GLN A 67 2.86 11.11 16.84
CA GLN A 67 2.92 9.71 17.24
C GLN A 67 4.03 9.45 18.25
N THR A 68 5.21 10.03 18.04
CA THR A 68 6.39 9.81 18.88
C THR A 68 6.28 10.46 20.26
N VAL A 69 5.61 11.63 20.34
CA VAL A 69 5.39 12.34 21.60
C VAL A 69 4.06 11.98 22.27
N SER A 70 3.31 11.00 21.72
CA SER A 70 2.00 10.63 22.26
C SER A 70 2.09 10.12 23.70
N VAL A 71 1.23 10.66 24.55
CA VAL A 71 1.10 10.31 25.97
C VAL A 71 -0.15 9.46 26.26
N ASN A 72 -1.05 9.36 25.28
CA ASN A 72 -2.26 8.55 25.38
C ASN A 72 -2.62 7.94 24.04
N ILE A 73 -3.46 6.88 24.07
CA ILE A 73 -3.86 6.13 22.87
C ILE A 73 -4.65 7.00 21.89
N GLY A 74 -5.43 7.97 22.36
CA GLY A 74 -6.20 8.89 21.50
C GLY A 74 -5.31 9.77 20.64
N MET A 75 -4.23 10.31 21.22
CA MET A 75 -3.23 11.09 20.47
C MET A 75 -2.51 10.24 19.43
N PHE A 76 -2.18 8.98 19.78
CA PHE A 76 -1.58 8.03 18.86
C PHE A 76 -2.52 7.70 17.69
N ILE A 77 -3.83 7.49 17.95
CA ILE A 77 -4.87 7.27 16.93
C ILE A 77 -4.98 8.50 16.00
N ALA A 78 -5.02 9.71 16.55
CA ALA A 78 -5.06 10.94 15.77
C ALA A 78 -3.83 11.09 14.87
N ALA A 79 -2.63 10.78 15.38
CA ALA A 79 -1.40 10.77 14.60
C ALA A 79 -1.49 9.79 13.41
N ARG A 80 -2.06 8.59 13.61
CA ARG A 80 -2.26 7.58 12.57
C ARG A 80 -3.20 8.06 11.46
N PHE A 81 -4.26 8.81 11.81
CA PHE A 81 -5.13 9.44 10.82
C PHE A 81 -4.36 10.43 9.94
N VAL A 82 -3.57 11.31 10.56
CA VAL A 82 -2.76 12.31 9.82
C VAL A 82 -1.74 11.64 8.91
N ILE A 83 -1.07 10.58 9.38
CA ILE A 83 -0.14 9.79 8.57
C ILE A 83 -0.88 9.14 7.39
N GLY A 84 -2.07 8.56 7.61
CA GLY A 84 -2.88 7.97 6.56
C GLY A 84 -3.27 8.97 5.47
N LEU A 85 -3.66 10.19 5.86
CA LEU A 85 -3.95 11.29 4.95
C LEU A 85 -2.72 11.69 4.12
N GLY A 86 -1.57 11.85 4.76
CA GLY A 86 -0.31 12.21 4.09
C GLY A 86 0.17 11.13 3.11
N ILE A 87 0.09 9.84 3.50
CA ILE A 87 0.45 8.72 2.63
C ILE A 87 -0.46 8.66 1.40
N CYS A 88 -1.76 8.95 1.54
CA CYS A 88 -2.67 8.99 0.41
C CYS A 88 -2.16 9.93 -0.70
N TYR A 89 -1.70 11.12 -0.35
CA TYR A 89 -1.19 12.10 -1.31
C TYR A 89 0.14 11.66 -1.95
N THR A 90 1.09 11.19 -1.14
CA THR A 90 2.38 10.74 -1.66
C THR A 90 2.25 9.50 -2.52
N GLN A 91 1.49 8.51 -2.07
CA GLN A 91 1.29 7.23 -2.77
C GLN A 91 0.54 7.38 -4.10
N SER A 92 -0.37 8.35 -4.19
CA SER A 92 -1.09 8.64 -5.43
C SER A 92 -0.26 9.44 -6.42
N CYS A 93 0.42 10.50 -5.97
CA CYS A 93 1.11 11.42 -6.86
C CYS A 93 2.54 10.99 -7.23
N SER A 94 3.25 10.23 -6.38
CA SER A 94 4.63 9.80 -6.69
C SER A 94 4.72 8.90 -7.93
N PRO A 95 3.93 7.82 -8.09
CA PRO A 95 3.99 7.02 -9.30
C PRO A 95 3.52 7.79 -10.55
N MET A 96 2.56 8.73 -10.39
CA MET A 96 2.15 9.61 -11.49
C MET A 96 3.33 10.46 -11.95
N LEU A 97 4.02 11.13 -11.04
CA LEU A 97 5.18 11.96 -11.37
C LEU A 97 6.31 11.13 -12.00
N ILE A 98 6.60 9.94 -11.47
CA ILE A 98 7.58 9.01 -12.03
C ILE A 98 7.22 8.65 -13.48
N THR A 99 5.97 8.28 -13.76
CA THR A 99 5.55 7.88 -15.10
C THR A 99 5.51 9.03 -16.08
N GLU A 100 5.21 10.25 -15.62
CA GLU A 100 5.14 11.46 -16.44
C GLU A 100 6.52 12.05 -16.76
N LEU A 101 7.54 11.80 -15.91
CA LEU A 101 8.92 12.23 -16.13
C LEU A 101 9.80 11.17 -16.78
N SER A 102 9.37 9.91 -16.77
CA SER A 102 10.17 8.80 -17.27
C SER A 102 10.03 8.63 -18.76
N HIS A 103 11.17 8.37 -19.44
CA HIS A 103 11.16 7.97 -20.84
C HIS A 103 10.26 6.73 -21.05
N PRO A 104 9.44 6.67 -22.13
CA PRO A 104 8.48 5.59 -22.36
C PRO A 104 9.04 4.18 -22.22
N GLN A 105 10.28 3.94 -22.68
CA GLN A 105 10.95 2.64 -22.59
C GLN A 105 11.23 2.16 -21.16
N TYR A 106 11.37 3.08 -20.20
CA TYR A 106 11.75 2.76 -18.82
C TYR A 106 10.58 2.89 -17.84
N ARG A 107 9.42 3.42 -18.25
CA ARG A 107 8.24 3.63 -17.39
C ARG A 107 7.85 2.40 -16.60
N GLY A 108 7.73 1.24 -17.27
CA GLY A 108 7.35 -0.01 -16.64
C GLY A 108 8.37 -0.47 -15.59
N ARG A 109 9.66 -0.40 -15.90
CA ARG A 109 10.73 -0.79 -14.98
C ARG A 109 10.77 0.10 -13.73
N LEU A 110 10.68 1.42 -13.91
CA LEU A 110 10.72 2.38 -12.80
C LEU A 110 9.49 2.23 -11.90
N THR A 111 8.32 2.00 -12.47
CA THR A 111 7.08 1.75 -11.69
C THR A 111 7.18 0.44 -10.92
N THR A 112 7.76 -0.61 -11.49
CA THR A 112 7.98 -1.88 -10.80
C THR A 112 8.96 -1.70 -9.63
N ILE A 113 10.07 -0.99 -9.85
CA ILE A 113 11.03 -0.68 -8.78
C ILE A 113 10.35 0.10 -7.66
N TYR A 114 9.56 1.13 -7.99
CA TYR A 114 8.80 1.90 -7.01
C TYR A 114 7.91 0.99 -6.14
N ASN A 115 7.17 0.08 -6.75
CA ASN A 115 6.30 -0.84 -6.03
C ASN A 115 7.07 -1.82 -5.13
N THR A 116 8.26 -2.29 -5.54
CA THR A 116 9.08 -3.19 -4.72
C THR A 116 9.68 -2.52 -3.49
N LEU A 117 9.88 -1.19 -3.51
CA LEU A 117 10.37 -0.43 -2.35
C LEU A 117 9.44 -0.53 -1.13
N TRP A 118 8.15 -0.85 -1.33
CA TRP A 118 7.23 -1.10 -0.23
C TRP A 118 7.68 -2.26 0.66
N TYR A 119 8.15 -3.36 0.05
CA TYR A 119 8.68 -4.51 0.80
C TYR A 119 10.00 -4.18 1.49
N LEU A 120 10.87 -3.39 0.84
CA LEU A 120 12.10 -2.93 1.48
C LEU A 120 11.80 -2.13 2.74
N GLY A 121 10.83 -1.20 2.67
CA GLY A 121 10.37 -0.46 3.85
C GLY A 121 9.83 -1.37 4.96
N SER A 122 9.09 -2.42 4.59
CA SER A 122 8.56 -3.41 5.54
C SER A 122 9.67 -4.21 6.23
N ILE A 123 10.72 -4.61 5.50
CA ILE A 123 11.90 -5.29 6.06
C ILE A 123 12.62 -4.37 7.04
N ILE A 124 12.92 -3.13 6.64
CA ILE A 124 13.59 -2.15 7.51
C ILE A 124 12.78 -1.95 8.80
N ALA A 125 11.46 -1.77 8.70
CA ALA A 125 10.58 -1.59 9.85
C ALA A 125 10.60 -2.81 10.79
N SER A 126 10.51 -4.03 10.27
CA SER A 126 10.49 -5.27 11.05
C SER A 126 11.82 -5.49 11.80
N TRP A 127 12.93 -5.38 11.10
CA TRP A 127 14.26 -5.58 11.70
C TRP A 127 14.68 -4.45 12.63
N THR A 128 14.24 -3.21 12.39
CA THR A 128 14.45 -2.11 13.33
C THR A 128 13.68 -2.37 14.63
N THR A 129 12.42 -2.79 14.54
CA THR A 129 11.63 -3.12 15.74
C THR A 129 12.26 -4.28 16.53
N TYR A 130 12.81 -5.29 15.84
CA TYR A 130 13.56 -6.37 16.46
C TYR A 130 14.82 -5.85 17.17
N GLY A 131 15.60 -4.98 16.51
CA GLY A 131 16.81 -4.38 17.10
C GLY A 131 16.53 -3.51 18.32
N THR A 132 15.38 -2.82 18.33
CA THR A 132 14.99 -1.94 19.45
C THR A 132 14.29 -2.66 20.60
N LEU A 133 13.90 -3.94 20.42
CA LEU A 133 13.26 -4.75 21.48
C LEU A 133 14.07 -4.77 22.78
N LYS A 134 15.40 -4.84 22.67
CA LYS A 134 16.33 -4.95 23.80
C LYS A 134 16.56 -3.63 24.56
N ILE A 135 16.01 -2.51 24.08
CA ILE A 135 16.19 -1.21 24.73
C ILE A 135 15.23 -1.12 25.94
N PRO A 136 15.74 -1.02 27.17
CA PRO A 136 14.92 -1.04 28.39
C PRO A 136 14.30 0.34 28.67
N SER A 137 13.55 0.90 27.72
CA SER A 137 12.92 2.21 27.86
C SER A 137 11.84 2.42 26.75
N ALA A 138 11.07 3.51 26.86
CA ALA A 138 10.13 3.93 25.83
C ALA A 138 10.77 4.11 24.43
N TRP A 139 12.09 4.23 24.33
CA TRP A 139 12.81 4.27 23.07
C TRP A 139 12.67 2.99 22.25
N SER A 140 12.30 1.87 22.87
CA SER A 140 12.03 0.62 22.16
C SER A 140 10.96 0.79 21.06
N TRP A 141 9.93 1.59 21.29
CA TRP A 141 8.86 1.87 20.30
C TRP A 141 8.98 3.25 19.66
N LYS A 142 9.61 4.23 20.34
CA LYS A 142 9.81 5.59 19.79
C LYS A 142 10.79 5.59 18.62
N ALA A 143 11.89 4.84 18.72
CA ALA A 143 12.91 4.79 17.67
C ALA A 143 12.36 4.23 16.33
N PRO A 144 11.64 3.08 16.27
CA PRO A 144 10.99 2.65 15.04
C PRO A 144 9.94 3.65 14.53
N SER A 145 9.23 4.34 15.45
CA SER A 145 8.25 5.37 15.08
C SER A 145 8.92 6.57 14.40
N ILE A 146 10.06 7.04 14.91
CA ILE A 146 10.84 8.12 14.29
C ILE A 146 11.39 7.70 12.92
N LEU A 147 11.90 6.47 12.82
CA LEU A 147 12.41 5.95 11.54
C LEU A 147 11.36 5.96 10.43
N GLN A 148 10.09 5.87 10.78
CA GLN A 148 8.98 5.99 9.83
C GLN A 148 8.96 7.35 9.11
N ALA A 149 9.49 8.43 9.73
CA ALA A 149 9.61 9.73 9.09
C ALA A 149 10.77 9.81 8.09
N PHE A 150 11.76 8.94 8.18
CA PHE A 150 13.00 9.03 7.40
C PHE A 150 12.79 9.14 5.89
N PRO A 151 11.96 8.28 5.23
CA PRO A 151 11.68 8.44 3.82
C PRO A 151 11.02 9.77 3.47
N SER A 152 10.09 10.24 4.31
CA SER A 152 9.40 11.52 4.11
C SER A 152 10.34 12.71 4.26
N VAL A 153 11.26 12.67 5.21
CA VAL A 153 12.30 13.69 5.39
C VAL A 153 13.21 13.75 4.16
N ILE A 154 13.69 12.60 3.69
CA ILE A 154 14.48 12.55 2.45
C ILE A 154 13.68 13.15 1.28
N GLN A 155 12.41 12.79 1.16
CA GLN A 155 11.54 13.29 0.09
C GLN A 155 11.34 14.81 0.18
N LEU A 156 11.17 15.38 1.38
CA LEU A 156 11.07 16.82 1.59
C LEU A 156 12.31 17.60 1.09
N PHE A 157 13.50 17.01 1.22
CA PHE A 157 14.74 17.62 0.73
C PHE A 157 14.99 17.34 -0.77
N LEU A 158 14.82 16.11 -1.21
CA LEU A 158 15.16 15.73 -2.59
C LEU A 158 14.12 16.16 -3.62
N ILE A 159 12.88 16.42 -3.24
CA ILE A 159 11.80 16.82 -4.15
C ILE A 159 12.13 18.12 -4.90
N TRP A 160 12.98 18.97 -4.34
CA TRP A 160 13.41 20.22 -4.97
C TRP A 160 14.26 19.99 -6.22
N LEU A 161 14.95 18.86 -6.31
CA LEU A 161 15.76 18.47 -7.46
C LEU A 161 14.92 17.95 -8.64
N VAL A 162 13.67 17.54 -8.35
CA VAL A 162 12.74 17.00 -9.34
C VAL A 162 11.89 18.13 -9.91
N PRO A 163 11.77 18.28 -11.24
CA PRO A 163 10.87 19.24 -11.85
C PRO A 163 9.40 18.84 -11.64
N GLU A 164 8.49 19.76 -11.88
CA GLU A 164 7.07 19.48 -11.93
C GLU A 164 6.72 18.69 -13.20
N SER A 165 5.60 17.96 -13.17
CA SER A 165 5.11 17.18 -14.28
C SER A 165 4.92 18.00 -15.56
N PRO A 166 5.41 17.52 -16.73
CA PRO A 166 5.15 18.15 -18.02
C PRO A 166 3.64 18.25 -18.33
N ARG A 167 2.85 17.24 -17.98
CA ARG A 167 1.39 17.28 -18.17
C ARG A 167 0.74 18.40 -17.37
N TYR A 168 1.15 18.58 -16.11
CA TYR A 168 0.67 19.69 -15.29
C TYR A 168 1.07 21.05 -15.87
N GLN A 169 2.29 21.16 -16.37
CA GLN A 169 2.77 22.41 -17.00
C GLN A 169 1.93 22.75 -18.24
N ILE A 170 1.56 21.76 -19.06
CA ILE A 170 0.68 21.93 -20.22
C ILE A 170 -0.73 22.38 -19.79
N VAL A 171 -1.32 21.77 -18.73
CA VAL A 171 -2.63 22.19 -18.20
C VAL A 171 -2.64 23.64 -17.78
N LYS A 172 -1.50 24.16 -17.32
CA LYS A 172 -1.32 25.55 -16.88
C LYS A 172 -0.82 26.48 -18.00
N ASP A 173 -0.94 26.06 -19.27
CA ASP A 173 -0.49 26.81 -20.46
C ASP A 173 1.02 27.16 -20.46
N ARG A 174 1.84 26.39 -19.71
CA ARG A 174 3.30 26.58 -19.63
C ARG A 174 4.03 25.66 -20.59
N HIS A 175 3.70 25.76 -21.88
CA HIS A 175 4.17 24.85 -22.92
C HIS A 175 5.71 24.82 -23.07
N GLU A 176 6.37 25.96 -22.94
CA GLU A 176 7.84 26.04 -23.06
C GLU A 176 8.55 25.31 -21.90
N LEU A 177 8.03 25.42 -20.67
CA LEU A 177 8.58 24.69 -19.53
C LEU A 177 8.38 23.18 -19.69
N ALA A 178 7.23 22.75 -20.20
CA ALA A 178 6.96 21.36 -20.48
C ALA A 178 7.93 20.79 -21.52
N ARG A 179 8.15 21.54 -22.64
CA ARG A 179 9.11 21.17 -23.69
C ARG A 179 10.54 21.08 -23.14
N GLN A 180 10.97 22.05 -22.34
CA GLN A 180 12.29 22.02 -21.67
C GLN A 180 12.42 20.80 -20.74
N THR A 181 11.36 20.43 -20.02
CA THR A 181 11.36 19.25 -19.14
C THR A 181 11.51 17.98 -19.97
N PHE A 182 10.76 17.80 -21.06
CA PHE A 182 10.93 16.68 -21.98
C PHE A 182 12.33 16.66 -22.60
N LYS A 183 12.84 17.80 -23.06
CA LYS A 183 14.20 17.88 -23.63
C LYS A 183 15.27 17.47 -22.63
N LYS A 184 15.13 17.86 -21.36
CA LYS A 184 16.08 17.51 -20.30
C LYS A 184 16.09 16.01 -19.97
N PHE A 185 14.93 15.36 -19.92
CA PHE A 185 14.82 13.97 -19.47
C PHE A 185 14.79 12.92 -20.61
N HIS A 186 14.28 13.29 -21.78
CA HIS A 186 14.13 12.39 -22.91
C HIS A 186 15.09 12.70 -24.07
N GLY A 187 15.48 13.97 -24.22
CA GLY A 187 16.35 14.44 -25.30
C GLY A 187 17.70 13.73 -25.38
N PRO A 188 18.42 13.50 -24.27
CA PRO A 188 19.72 12.82 -24.31
C PRO A 188 19.67 11.40 -24.85
N ALA A 189 18.53 10.71 -24.72
CA ALA A 189 18.37 9.31 -25.14
C ALA A 189 17.81 9.17 -26.58
N SER A 190 17.00 10.14 -27.06
CA SER A 190 16.18 9.94 -28.27
C SER A 190 16.17 11.09 -29.26
N GLY A 191 16.85 12.20 -28.96
CA GLY A 191 16.95 13.36 -29.85
C GLY A 191 15.77 14.33 -29.82
N GLU A 192 15.89 15.47 -30.50
CA GLU A 192 14.90 16.55 -30.46
C GLU A 192 13.62 16.21 -31.24
N GLU A 193 13.70 15.46 -32.32
CA GLU A 193 12.54 15.02 -33.12
C GLU A 193 11.60 14.13 -32.30
N PHE A 194 12.15 13.21 -31.51
CA PHE A 194 11.38 12.38 -30.59
C PHE A 194 10.69 13.21 -29.51
N VAL A 195 11.38 14.18 -28.92
CA VAL A 195 10.81 15.09 -27.90
C VAL A 195 9.63 15.87 -28.45
N GLU A 196 9.72 16.38 -29.69
CA GLU A 196 8.64 17.12 -30.30
C GLU A 196 7.44 16.23 -30.68
N SER A 197 7.69 14.99 -31.12
CA SER A 197 6.62 14.01 -31.38
C SER A 197 5.89 13.61 -30.09
N GLU A 198 6.64 13.35 -29.01
CA GLU A 198 6.06 13.01 -27.70
C GLU A 198 5.26 14.19 -27.11
N PHE A 199 5.77 15.41 -27.26
CA PHE A 199 5.06 16.61 -26.81
C PHE A 199 3.72 16.78 -27.52
N ARG A 200 3.65 16.57 -28.85
CA ARG A 200 2.40 16.59 -29.60
C ARG A 200 1.44 15.48 -29.18
N GLU A 201 1.94 14.26 -29.03
CA GLU A 201 1.12 13.13 -28.57
C GLU A 201 0.50 13.42 -27.19
N VAL A 202 1.25 14.01 -26.26
CA VAL A 202 0.72 14.41 -24.96
C VAL A 202 -0.36 15.49 -25.09
N LEU A 203 -0.16 16.50 -25.95
CA LEU A 203 -1.16 17.55 -26.20
C LEU A 203 -2.47 16.98 -26.78
N GLU A 204 -2.37 16.11 -27.78
CA GLU A 204 -3.53 15.45 -28.38
C GLU A 204 -4.27 14.57 -27.35
N THR A 205 -3.52 13.79 -26.58
CA THR A 205 -4.07 12.94 -25.54
C THR A 205 -4.83 13.76 -24.48
N MET A 206 -4.24 14.89 -24.05
CA MET A 206 -4.88 15.75 -23.05
C MET A 206 -6.12 16.47 -23.61
N ALA A 207 -6.13 16.85 -24.88
CA ALA A 207 -7.31 17.40 -25.54
C ALA A 207 -8.46 16.39 -25.55
N LEU A 208 -8.17 15.12 -25.89
CA LEU A 208 -9.13 14.03 -25.82
C LEU A 208 -9.61 13.77 -24.38
N GLU A 209 -8.70 13.72 -23.42
CA GLU A 209 -9.06 13.54 -22.00
C GLU A 209 -10.00 14.65 -21.50
N LYS A 210 -9.79 15.91 -21.92
CA LYS A 210 -10.65 17.04 -21.57
C LYS A 210 -12.04 16.93 -22.20
N GLU A 211 -12.14 16.49 -23.43
CA GLU A 211 -13.41 16.20 -24.08
C GLU A 211 -14.19 15.09 -23.36
N PHE A 212 -13.51 14.00 -23.01
CA PHE A 212 -14.12 12.89 -22.28
C PHE A 212 -14.39 13.19 -20.80
N ALA A 213 -13.63 14.08 -20.18
CA ALA A 213 -13.87 14.50 -18.79
C ALA A 213 -15.26 15.14 -18.62
N SER A 214 -15.74 15.84 -19.65
CA SER A 214 -17.08 16.46 -19.66
C SER A 214 -18.23 15.46 -19.49
N ARG A 215 -18.02 14.16 -19.83
CA ARG A 215 -19.05 13.10 -19.76
C ARG A 215 -19.39 12.62 -18.34
N GLY A 216 -18.71 13.14 -17.30
CA GLY A 216 -19.04 12.89 -15.91
C GLY A 216 -18.79 11.44 -15.43
N ILE A 217 -19.05 11.22 -14.12
CA ILE A 217 -18.91 9.89 -13.46
C ILE A 217 -19.99 8.90 -13.95
N ALA A 218 -21.11 9.40 -14.45
CA ALA A 218 -22.22 8.58 -14.93
C ALA A 218 -21.82 7.61 -16.06
N GLU A 219 -20.75 7.91 -16.82
CA GLU A 219 -20.24 7.04 -17.88
C GLU A 219 -19.78 5.67 -17.38
N LEU A 220 -19.36 5.59 -16.10
CA LEU A 220 -18.99 4.30 -15.47
C LEU A 220 -20.15 3.29 -15.42
N TRP A 221 -21.40 3.77 -15.43
CA TRP A 221 -22.61 2.94 -15.32
C TRP A 221 -23.39 2.84 -16.64
N ARG A 222 -23.05 3.64 -17.64
CA ARG A 222 -23.84 3.82 -18.84
C ARG A 222 -23.99 2.55 -19.68
N THR A 223 -22.90 1.81 -19.89
CA THR A 223 -22.90 0.60 -20.72
C THR A 223 -22.80 -0.68 -19.87
N LYS A 224 -23.31 -1.81 -20.37
CA LYS A 224 -23.18 -3.12 -19.71
C LYS A 224 -21.71 -3.48 -19.46
N GLY A 225 -20.83 -3.20 -20.44
CA GLY A 225 -19.39 -3.45 -20.30
C GLY A 225 -18.74 -2.60 -19.21
N ASN A 226 -19.09 -1.31 -19.10
CA ASN A 226 -18.57 -0.44 -18.05
C ASN A 226 -19.06 -0.88 -16.66
N ARG A 227 -20.32 -1.26 -16.51
CA ARG A 227 -20.86 -1.80 -15.25
C ARG A 227 -20.13 -3.06 -14.81
N HIS A 228 -19.82 -3.96 -15.73
CA HIS A 228 -19.08 -5.19 -15.41
C HIS A 228 -17.65 -4.87 -14.96
N ARG A 229 -16.94 -3.97 -15.67
CA ARG A 229 -15.60 -3.51 -15.27
C ARG A 229 -15.61 -2.79 -13.91
N LEU A 230 -16.65 -1.99 -13.66
CA LEU A 230 -16.83 -1.33 -12.38
C LEU A 230 -17.01 -2.33 -11.24
N LEU A 231 -17.85 -3.36 -11.45
CA LEU A 231 -18.02 -4.44 -10.48
C LEU A 231 -16.71 -5.17 -10.21
N ILE A 232 -15.92 -5.44 -11.25
CA ILE A 232 -14.58 -6.06 -11.09
C ILE A 232 -13.67 -5.14 -10.25
N ALA A 233 -13.63 -3.84 -10.53
CA ALA A 233 -12.80 -2.90 -9.77
C ALA A 233 -13.22 -2.83 -8.29
N ILE A 234 -14.52 -2.79 -8.01
CA ILE A 234 -15.07 -2.77 -6.65
C ILE A 234 -14.75 -4.06 -5.91
N THR A 235 -15.08 -5.21 -6.50
CA THR A 235 -14.90 -6.51 -5.85
C THR A 235 -13.42 -6.84 -5.67
N ALA A 236 -12.60 -6.62 -6.69
CA ALA A 236 -11.16 -6.84 -6.60
C ALA A 236 -10.51 -5.92 -5.56
N GLY A 237 -10.90 -4.65 -5.50
CA GLY A 237 -10.40 -3.72 -4.49
C GLY A 237 -10.75 -4.16 -3.08
N PHE A 238 -12.02 -4.42 -2.80
CA PHE A 238 -12.49 -4.78 -1.47
C PHE A 238 -11.94 -6.14 -1.01
N PHE A 239 -12.08 -7.17 -1.83
CA PHE A 239 -11.67 -8.52 -1.46
C PHE A 239 -10.16 -8.71 -1.42
N SER A 240 -9.36 -7.90 -2.12
CA SER A 240 -7.90 -7.93 -2.00
C SER A 240 -7.41 -7.70 -0.56
N GLN A 241 -8.13 -6.90 0.20
CA GLN A 241 -7.79 -6.57 1.60
C GLN A 241 -8.53 -7.46 2.62
N SER A 242 -9.72 -7.96 2.25
CA SER A 242 -10.54 -8.79 3.13
C SER A 242 -10.24 -10.29 3.02
N ALA A 243 -9.35 -10.71 2.13
CA ALA A 243 -9.01 -12.11 1.87
C ALA A 243 -8.03 -12.74 2.89
N GLY A 244 -7.83 -12.13 4.07
CA GLY A 244 -6.99 -12.67 5.15
C GLY A 244 -5.55 -12.13 5.18
N ALA A 245 -5.06 -11.46 4.14
CA ALA A 245 -3.72 -10.88 4.15
C ALA A 245 -3.53 -9.81 5.23
N GLY A 246 -4.57 -9.05 5.55
CA GLY A 246 -4.59 -8.09 6.65
C GLY A 246 -4.41 -8.75 8.02
N LEU A 247 -4.94 -9.96 8.21
CA LEU A 247 -4.78 -10.72 9.45
C LEU A 247 -3.31 -11.05 9.69
N VAL A 248 -2.62 -11.56 8.68
CA VAL A 248 -1.18 -11.83 8.77
C VAL A 248 -0.38 -10.54 8.91
N SER A 249 -0.70 -9.50 8.13
CA SER A 249 0.10 -8.27 8.09
C SER A 249 -0.01 -7.40 9.34
N TYR A 250 -1.15 -7.43 10.04
CA TYR A 250 -1.40 -6.55 11.20
C TYR A 250 -1.56 -7.28 12.54
N TYR A 251 -1.88 -8.58 12.51
CA TYR A 251 -2.25 -9.33 13.71
C TYR A 251 -1.52 -10.67 13.87
N ILE A 252 -0.40 -10.86 13.15
CA ILE A 252 0.41 -12.09 13.23
C ILE A 252 0.80 -12.41 14.67
N PHE A 253 1.03 -11.40 15.52
CA PHE A 253 1.42 -11.60 16.92
C PHE A 253 0.30 -12.21 17.77
N ILE A 254 -0.96 -11.85 17.48
CA ILE A 254 -2.13 -12.48 18.14
C ILE A 254 -2.18 -13.95 17.74
N VAL A 255 -2.05 -14.24 16.44
CA VAL A 255 -2.05 -15.60 15.91
C VAL A 255 -0.92 -16.45 16.49
N LEU A 256 0.30 -15.90 16.56
CA LEU A 256 1.46 -16.58 17.15
C LEU A 256 1.27 -16.82 18.65
N GLY A 257 0.65 -15.87 19.36
CA GLY A 257 0.29 -16.01 20.76
C GLY A 257 -0.69 -17.18 21.01
N GLN A 258 -1.69 -17.34 20.15
CA GLN A 258 -2.67 -18.45 20.23
C GLN A 258 -2.03 -19.83 20.07
N ILE A 259 -0.96 -19.96 19.29
CA ILE A 259 -0.21 -21.24 19.13
C ILE A 259 0.94 -21.40 20.15
N GLY A 260 0.96 -20.58 21.20
CA GLY A 260 1.92 -20.69 22.31
C GLY A 260 3.27 -20.01 22.09
N ILE A 261 3.46 -19.27 20.98
CA ILE A 261 4.66 -18.46 20.73
C ILE A 261 4.44 -17.07 21.34
N THR A 262 4.75 -16.94 22.62
CA THR A 262 4.54 -15.69 23.38
C THR A 262 5.81 -14.84 23.51
N ASP A 263 6.98 -15.41 23.22
CA ASP A 263 8.21 -14.65 23.24
C ASP A 263 8.25 -13.61 22.12
N SER A 264 8.38 -12.34 22.49
CA SER A 264 8.45 -11.21 21.55
C SER A 264 9.64 -11.31 20.59
N ASN A 265 10.74 -11.94 21.01
CA ASN A 265 11.92 -12.15 20.16
C ASN A 265 11.57 -13.07 18.98
N ASP A 266 10.97 -14.23 19.26
CA ASP A 266 10.59 -15.21 18.23
C ASP A 266 9.51 -14.66 17.28
N GLN A 267 8.53 -13.94 17.83
CA GLN A 267 7.49 -13.29 17.04
C GLN A 267 8.06 -12.27 16.06
N LEU A 268 8.98 -11.41 16.50
CA LEU A 268 9.61 -10.40 15.65
C LEU A 268 10.53 -11.01 14.58
N VAL A 269 11.27 -12.07 14.92
CA VAL A 269 12.09 -12.81 13.94
C VAL A 269 11.20 -13.46 12.87
N LEU A 270 10.13 -14.14 13.26
CA LEU A 270 9.18 -14.74 12.31
C LEU A 270 8.56 -13.69 11.37
N ASN A 271 8.15 -12.54 11.93
CA ASN A 271 7.65 -11.43 11.12
C ASN A 271 8.72 -10.88 10.16
N GLY A 272 9.97 -10.74 10.61
CA GLY A 272 11.10 -10.32 9.79
C GLY A 272 11.38 -11.29 8.65
N CYS A 273 11.39 -12.59 8.91
CA CYS A 273 11.54 -13.64 7.90
C CYS A 273 10.41 -13.62 6.88
N LEU A 274 9.17 -13.42 7.34
CA LEU A 274 7.99 -13.34 6.49
C LEU A 274 8.06 -12.14 5.52
N THR A 275 8.54 -10.97 5.98
CA THR A 275 8.68 -9.80 5.10
C THR A 275 9.74 -10.01 4.02
N ILE A 276 10.86 -10.68 4.35
CA ILE A 276 11.89 -11.06 3.36
C ILE A 276 11.32 -12.05 2.35
N PHE A 277 10.62 -13.08 2.83
CA PHE A 277 9.97 -14.07 1.98
C PHE A 277 8.98 -13.42 1.00
N ASN A 278 8.13 -12.51 1.48
CA ASN A 278 7.19 -11.77 0.65
C ASN A 278 7.89 -10.94 -0.44
N MET A 279 9.00 -10.27 -0.11
CA MET A 279 9.79 -9.52 -1.09
C MET A 279 10.35 -10.42 -2.19
N LEU A 280 10.91 -11.58 -1.83
CA LEU A 280 11.47 -12.51 -2.78
C LEU A 280 10.42 -13.04 -3.76
N ILE A 281 9.25 -13.45 -3.24
CA ILE A 281 8.16 -13.99 -4.06
C ILE A 281 7.57 -12.89 -4.97
N ALA A 282 7.26 -11.72 -4.42
CA ALA A 282 6.67 -10.63 -5.19
C ALA A 282 7.62 -10.14 -6.31
N THR A 283 8.92 -10.04 -6.01
CA THR A 283 9.93 -9.67 -7.01
C THR A 283 10.08 -10.74 -8.08
N GLY A 284 10.15 -12.02 -7.70
CA GLY A 284 10.22 -13.14 -8.65
C GLY A 284 8.99 -13.20 -9.56
N MET A 285 7.81 -12.95 -9.02
CA MET A 285 6.57 -12.92 -9.79
C MET A 285 6.49 -11.73 -10.74
N ALA A 286 7.02 -10.56 -10.38
CA ALA A 286 7.05 -9.39 -11.26
C ALA A 286 7.70 -9.69 -12.63
N PHE A 287 8.70 -10.59 -12.67
CA PHE A 287 9.33 -11.04 -13.92
C PHE A 287 8.55 -12.14 -14.67
N SER A 288 7.61 -12.81 -14.00
CA SER A 288 6.91 -14.00 -14.54
C SER A 288 5.50 -13.69 -15.04
N ILE A 289 4.93 -12.56 -14.65
CA ILE A 289 3.54 -12.14 -14.93
C ILE A 289 3.22 -12.18 -16.43
N ASP A 290 4.12 -11.65 -17.27
CA ASP A 290 3.88 -11.53 -18.71
C ASP A 290 3.88 -12.90 -19.42
N LYS A 291 4.55 -13.90 -18.84
CA LYS A 291 4.63 -15.25 -19.40
C LYS A 291 3.43 -16.12 -19.02
N LEU A 292 2.93 -15.98 -17.80
CA LEU A 292 1.90 -16.86 -17.24
C LEU A 292 0.46 -16.38 -17.53
N GLY A 293 0.29 -15.08 -17.82
CA GLY A 293 -1.02 -14.47 -18.04
C GLY A 293 -1.74 -14.14 -16.72
N ARG A 294 -2.63 -13.12 -16.79
CA ARG A 294 -3.26 -12.52 -15.60
C ARG A 294 -4.32 -13.42 -14.97
N ARG A 295 -5.23 -13.96 -15.79
CA ARG A 295 -6.37 -14.77 -15.32
C ARG A 295 -5.96 -16.07 -14.61
N PRO A 296 -5.05 -16.90 -15.17
CA PRO A 296 -4.57 -18.10 -14.47
C PRO A 296 -3.92 -17.77 -13.13
N LEU A 297 -3.12 -16.69 -13.07
CA LEU A 297 -2.45 -16.28 -11.83
C LEU A 297 -3.45 -15.91 -10.73
N PHE A 298 -4.51 -15.13 -11.04
CA PHE A 298 -5.56 -14.84 -10.05
C PHE A 298 -6.29 -16.10 -9.58
N LEU A 299 -6.61 -17.03 -10.48
CA LEU A 299 -7.30 -18.27 -10.13
C LEU A 299 -6.43 -19.17 -9.23
N VAL A 300 -5.16 -19.40 -9.61
CA VAL A 300 -4.23 -20.22 -8.81
C VAL A 300 -3.97 -19.56 -7.46
N SER A 301 -3.75 -18.26 -7.43
CA SER A 301 -3.55 -17.48 -6.22
C SER A 301 -4.76 -17.61 -5.27
N THR A 302 -5.95 -17.31 -5.75
CA THR A 302 -7.17 -17.34 -4.91
C THR A 302 -7.49 -18.76 -4.42
N PHE A 303 -7.37 -19.76 -5.27
CA PHE A 303 -7.62 -21.17 -4.89
C PHE A 303 -6.58 -21.65 -3.86
N GLY A 304 -5.29 -21.34 -4.09
CA GLY A 304 -4.22 -21.68 -3.16
C GLY A 304 -4.37 -20.98 -1.80
N MET A 305 -4.78 -19.70 -1.79
CA MET A 305 -5.11 -18.98 -0.55
C MET A 305 -6.27 -19.66 0.21
N CYS A 306 -7.33 -20.08 -0.50
CA CYS A 306 -8.47 -20.75 0.10
C CYS A 306 -8.05 -22.06 0.78
N ILE A 307 -7.25 -22.89 0.10
CA ILE A 307 -6.73 -24.16 0.67
C ILE A 307 -5.84 -23.86 1.88
N ALA A 308 -4.90 -22.91 1.76
CA ALA A 308 -3.98 -22.57 2.84
C ALA A 308 -4.74 -22.04 4.07
N MET A 309 -5.76 -21.19 3.86
CA MET A 309 -6.57 -20.64 4.95
C MET A 309 -7.41 -21.73 5.64
N THR A 310 -8.03 -22.64 4.87
CA THR A 310 -8.76 -23.78 5.43
C THR A 310 -7.83 -24.67 6.26
N GLY A 311 -6.66 -25.00 5.73
CA GLY A 311 -5.66 -25.77 6.46
C GLY A 311 -5.19 -25.08 7.73
N TRP A 312 -4.97 -23.76 7.67
CA TRP A 312 -4.60 -22.95 8.84
C TRP A 312 -5.69 -23.01 9.92
N THR A 313 -6.96 -22.78 9.57
CA THR A 313 -8.08 -22.86 10.52
C THR A 313 -8.15 -24.25 11.20
N VAL A 314 -8.02 -25.33 10.42
CA VAL A 314 -8.01 -26.71 10.98
C VAL A 314 -6.80 -26.93 11.90
N ALA A 315 -5.61 -26.47 11.51
CA ALA A 315 -4.40 -26.62 12.33
C ALA A 315 -4.49 -25.79 13.63
N SER A 316 -5.09 -24.58 13.59
CA SER A 316 -5.32 -23.74 14.76
C SER A 316 -6.30 -24.42 15.74
N GLN A 317 -7.42 -24.96 15.23
CA GLN A 317 -8.38 -25.72 16.02
C GLN A 317 -7.75 -26.96 16.68
N GLN A 318 -6.94 -27.71 15.92
CA GLN A 318 -6.24 -28.87 16.49
C GLN A 318 -5.25 -28.47 17.58
N HIS A 319 -4.58 -27.33 17.42
CA HIS A 319 -3.66 -26.83 18.43
C HIS A 319 -4.39 -26.49 19.73
N GLU A 320 -5.54 -25.82 19.64
CA GLU A 320 -6.36 -25.44 20.80
C GLU A 320 -6.94 -26.67 21.53
N THR A 321 -7.41 -27.68 20.78
CA THR A 321 -8.09 -28.85 21.35
C THR A 321 -7.16 -29.94 21.87
N LEU A 322 -6.09 -30.25 21.14
CA LEU A 322 -5.19 -31.36 21.41
C LEU A 322 -3.82 -30.90 21.96
N GLY A 323 -3.48 -29.63 21.80
CA GLY A 323 -2.15 -29.13 22.07
C GLY A 323 -1.11 -29.75 21.13
N GLY A 324 0.11 -29.34 21.24
CA GLY A 324 1.24 -29.99 20.58
C GLY A 324 2.02 -29.08 19.64
N ALA A 325 3.35 -29.22 19.70
CA ALA A 325 4.27 -28.42 18.90
C ALA A 325 4.14 -28.66 17.37
N ALA A 326 3.56 -29.78 16.96
CA ALA A 326 3.40 -30.11 15.54
C ALA A 326 2.32 -29.26 14.88
N SER A 327 1.16 -29.07 15.54
CA SER A 327 0.06 -28.23 15.05
C SER A 327 0.46 -26.74 15.00
N GLY A 328 1.19 -26.25 16.00
CA GLY A 328 1.72 -24.86 15.98
C GLY A 328 2.69 -24.63 14.81
N ARG A 329 3.61 -25.57 14.55
CA ARG A 329 4.51 -25.49 13.38
C ARG A 329 3.77 -25.56 12.06
N ALA A 330 2.68 -26.34 11.97
CA ALA A 330 1.83 -26.40 10.79
C ALA A 330 1.15 -25.05 10.50
N VAL A 331 0.66 -24.34 11.54
CA VAL A 331 0.09 -23.00 11.40
C VAL A 331 1.11 -22.03 10.78
N ILE A 332 2.36 -22.01 11.29
CA ILE A 332 3.41 -21.15 10.74
C ILE A 332 3.65 -21.47 9.26
N ALA A 333 3.82 -22.74 8.91
CA ALA A 333 4.03 -23.15 7.52
C ALA A 333 2.87 -22.73 6.61
N LEU A 334 1.63 -22.87 7.08
CA LEU A 334 0.43 -22.49 6.32
C LEU A 334 0.30 -20.97 6.15
N ILE A 335 0.77 -20.14 7.11
CA ILE A 335 0.89 -18.69 6.97
C ILE A 335 1.85 -18.34 5.80
N PHE A 336 3.03 -18.97 5.74
CA PHE A 336 3.97 -18.75 4.65
C PHE A 336 3.40 -19.20 3.29
N ILE A 337 2.72 -20.36 3.24
CA ILE A 337 2.05 -20.86 2.03
C ILE A 337 0.92 -19.91 1.59
N PHE A 338 0.12 -19.41 2.54
CA PHE A 338 -0.92 -18.42 2.26
C PHE A 338 -0.33 -17.15 1.64
N MET A 339 0.75 -16.60 2.24
CA MET A 339 1.41 -15.41 1.73
C MET A 339 2.12 -15.64 0.38
N PHE A 340 2.62 -16.86 0.15
CA PHE A 340 3.11 -17.25 -1.17
C PHE A 340 2.04 -17.07 -2.24
N PHE A 341 0.87 -17.69 -2.04
CA PHE A 341 -0.24 -17.59 -2.99
C PHE A 341 -0.77 -16.15 -3.11
N PHE A 342 -0.85 -15.40 -2.03
CA PHE A 342 -1.24 -13.98 -2.08
C PHE A 342 -0.30 -13.15 -2.96
N ASN A 343 1.00 -13.34 -2.82
CA ASN A 343 2.01 -12.62 -3.59
C ASN A 343 2.10 -13.03 -5.07
N LEU A 344 1.48 -14.16 -5.48
CA LEU A 344 1.43 -14.55 -6.89
C LEU A 344 0.65 -13.55 -7.76
N ALA A 345 -0.46 -13.01 -7.24
CA ALA A 345 -1.34 -12.13 -8.01
C ALA A 345 -1.81 -10.89 -7.25
N TRP A 346 -2.34 -11.03 -6.04
CA TRP A 346 -3.05 -9.96 -5.35
C TRP A 346 -2.16 -8.79 -4.92
N SER A 347 -0.89 -9.04 -4.65
CA SER A 347 0.06 -8.01 -4.25
C SER A 347 0.49 -7.09 -5.41
N GLY A 348 0.76 -7.65 -6.61
CA GLY A 348 1.36 -6.89 -7.71
C GLY A 348 0.44 -6.61 -8.89
N LEU A 349 -0.51 -7.52 -9.19
CA LEU A 349 -1.31 -7.49 -10.42
C LEU A 349 -2.60 -6.66 -10.31
N LEU A 350 -3.07 -6.36 -9.11
CA LEU A 350 -4.38 -5.76 -8.89
C LEU A 350 -4.58 -4.45 -9.67
N ILE A 351 -3.64 -3.54 -9.54
CA ILE A 351 -3.70 -2.22 -10.18
C ILE A 351 -3.55 -2.36 -11.69
N SER A 352 -2.54 -3.11 -12.16
CA SER A 352 -2.30 -3.29 -13.59
C SER A 352 -3.47 -3.98 -14.30
N TYR A 353 -4.08 -4.97 -13.67
CA TYR A 353 -5.24 -5.66 -14.22
C TYR A 353 -6.42 -4.71 -14.43
N VAL A 354 -6.77 -3.89 -13.43
CA VAL A 354 -7.88 -2.93 -13.56
C VAL A 354 -7.57 -1.87 -14.62
N VAL A 355 -6.32 -1.42 -14.72
CA VAL A 355 -5.89 -0.48 -15.76
C VAL A 355 -5.99 -1.10 -17.17
N GLU A 356 -5.61 -2.38 -17.33
CA GLU A 356 -5.66 -3.10 -18.61
C GLU A 356 -7.11 -3.32 -19.11
N ILE A 357 -8.03 -3.68 -18.23
CA ILE A 357 -9.44 -3.91 -18.61
C ILE A 357 -10.23 -2.61 -18.86
N SER A 358 -9.72 -1.48 -18.36
CA SER A 358 -10.41 -0.19 -18.40
C SER A 358 -10.25 0.50 -19.75
N PRO A 359 -11.32 1.08 -20.32
CA PRO A 359 -11.20 1.96 -21.48
C PRO A 359 -10.27 3.13 -21.16
N PHE A 360 -9.47 3.55 -22.14
CA PHE A 360 -8.44 4.57 -21.94
C PHE A 360 -8.98 5.84 -21.24
N TYR A 361 -10.12 6.37 -21.69
CA TYR A 361 -10.74 7.59 -21.17
C TYR A 361 -11.41 7.45 -19.80
N LEU A 362 -11.60 6.23 -19.27
CA LEU A 362 -12.15 5.96 -17.93
C LEU A 362 -11.11 5.39 -16.95
N ARG A 363 -9.90 5.14 -17.42
CA ARG A 363 -8.85 4.42 -16.66
C ARG A 363 -8.57 5.05 -15.30
N SER A 364 -8.44 6.37 -15.24
CA SER A 364 -8.21 7.10 -13.96
C SER A 364 -9.39 6.95 -12.99
N ARG A 365 -10.62 6.97 -13.51
CA ARG A 365 -11.82 6.81 -12.67
C ARG A 365 -11.96 5.40 -12.11
N TYR A 366 -11.71 4.36 -12.92
CA TYR A 366 -11.69 2.97 -12.44
C TYR A 366 -10.58 2.76 -11.40
N LEU A 367 -9.42 3.38 -11.59
CA LEU A 367 -8.33 3.31 -10.63
C LEU A 367 -8.70 3.99 -9.31
N THR A 368 -9.36 5.15 -9.35
CA THR A 368 -9.86 5.84 -8.15
C THR A 368 -10.87 4.98 -7.39
N VAL A 369 -11.82 4.35 -8.11
CA VAL A 369 -12.79 3.43 -7.51
C VAL A 369 -12.07 2.23 -6.88
N LEU A 370 -11.13 1.61 -7.59
CA LEU A 370 -10.33 0.51 -7.05
C LEU A 370 -9.66 0.90 -5.74
N LEU A 371 -8.92 2.01 -5.72
CA LEU A 371 -8.19 2.48 -4.53
C LEU A 371 -9.13 2.83 -3.38
N LEU A 372 -10.30 3.39 -3.66
CA LEU A 372 -11.32 3.66 -2.65
C LEU A 372 -11.79 2.36 -1.98
N PHE A 373 -12.06 1.33 -2.78
CA PHE A 373 -12.50 0.03 -2.25
C PHE A 373 -11.37 -0.78 -1.62
N VAL A 374 -10.12 -0.61 -2.05
CA VAL A 374 -8.93 -1.11 -1.32
C VAL A 374 -8.86 -0.48 0.07
N ALA A 375 -9.01 0.83 0.18
CA ALA A 375 -8.97 1.51 1.48
C ALA A 375 -10.18 1.13 2.36
N ALA A 376 -11.38 0.99 1.79
CA ALA A 376 -12.57 0.52 2.50
C ALA A 376 -12.41 -0.93 2.99
N GLY A 377 -11.89 -1.84 2.15
CA GLY A 377 -11.57 -3.22 2.52
C GLY A 377 -10.50 -3.30 3.61
N SER A 378 -9.47 -2.46 3.53
CA SER A 378 -8.45 -2.33 4.59
C SER A 378 -9.06 -1.85 5.91
N PHE A 379 -9.93 -0.84 5.88
CA PHE A 379 -10.65 -0.39 7.07
C PHE A 379 -11.45 -1.53 7.70
N PHE A 380 -12.27 -2.20 6.90
CA PHE A 380 -13.09 -3.32 7.34
C PHE A 380 -12.23 -4.43 7.95
N SER A 381 -11.21 -4.88 7.23
CA SER A 381 -10.32 -5.96 7.68
C SER A 381 -9.57 -5.59 8.96
N ASN A 382 -9.05 -4.38 9.06
CA ASN A 382 -8.29 -3.93 10.22
C ASN A 382 -9.15 -3.76 11.48
N TYR A 383 -10.44 -3.43 11.33
CA TYR A 383 -11.35 -3.30 12.46
C TYR A 383 -11.97 -4.65 12.87
N VAL A 384 -12.39 -5.44 11.88
CA VAL A 384 -13.13 -6.69 12.14
C VAL A 384 -12.20 -7.82 12.60
N ASN A 385 -11.00 -7.95 12.01
CA ASN A 385 -10.11 -9.08 12.31
C ASN A 385 -9.78 -9.25 13.81
N PRO A 386 -9.35 -8.21 14.56
CA PRO A 386 -9.04 -8.40 15.98
C PRO A 386 -10.29 -8.74 16.81
N VAL A 387 -11.43 -8.12 16.48
CA VAL A 387 -12.69 -8.41 17.18
C VAL A 387 -13.16 -9.85 16.90
N ALA A 388 -13.02 -10.31 15.67
CA ALA A 388 -13.36 -11.67 15.30
C ALA A 388 -12.43 -12.70 15.97
N LEU A 389 -11.12 -12.44 15.99
CA LEU A 389 -10.15 -13.31 16.69
C LEU A 389 -10.42 -13.40 18.18
N ASP A 390 -10.85 -12.32 18.82
CA ASP A 390 -11.21 -12.30 20.25
C ASP A 390 -12.50 -13.07 20.53
N ALA A 391 -13.48 -13.01 19.60
CA ALA A 391 -14.79 -13.64 19.76
C ALA A 391 -14.82 -15.12 19.38
N ILE A 392 -14.03 -15.54 18.37
CA ILE A 392 -14.09 -16.90 17.79
C ILE A 392 -12.92 -17.77 18.26
N THR A 393 -11.82 -17.14 18.74
CA THR A 393 -10.56 -17.75 19.20
C THR A 393 -9.68 -18.38 18.12
N TRP A 394 -10.23 -18.76 16.95
CA TRP A 394 -9.47 -19.37 15.82
C TRP A 394 -10.12 -19.10 14.44
#